data_0420eeb24913e9ee87b95dad005e9358
#
_entry.id   0420eeb24913e9ee87b95dad005e9358
#
_cell.length_a   1.000
_cell.length_b   1.000
_cell.length_c   1.000
_cell.angle_alpha   90.00
_cell.angle_beta   90.00
_cell.angle_gamma   90.00
#
_symmetry.space_group_name_H-M   'P 1'
#
loop_
_entity.id
_entity.type
_entity.pdbx_description
1 polymer ?
#
loop_
_entity_poly.entity_id
_entity_poly.type
_entity_poly.pdbx_seq_one_letter_code
_entity_poly.pdbx_strand_id
1 'polypeptide(L)'
;LNKIKISAVSYTNTKPFIYGIEHSALLDQIDLSLDIPTDCAAKLIDGQVDIGLIPVAAIPHVPNANIVADYCIGSVGAVNSVFIFSKVPVAEIKTVRLDSQSRTSNNLAKVLLKFHFKQAVSYVTDEPIDADAIVLIGDRTFGRRDDFPFAYDMGEEWMNFTGLPFVYAAWVANKAIPQGFINDFNQALAFGLSKRKELLLDLPKLDNFDLEDYLLHKLDFELTDKKREALALFLSYIAKL
;
A
#
# COMPACT_ATOMS: atom_id res chain seq x y z
N LEU A 1 -25.53 8.91 17.87
CA LEU A 1 -24.70 7.75 17.57
C LEU A 1 -23.25 8.23 17.48
N ASN A 2 -22.31 7.55 18.14
CA ASN A 2 -20.90 7.88 17.99
C ASN A 2 -20.49 7.56 16.56
N LYS A 3 -19.81 8.52 15.88
CA LYS A 3 -19.27 8.32 14.55
C LYS A 3 -18.17 7.23 14.55
N ILE A 4 -18.09 6.47 13.48
CA ILE A 4 -16.99 5.53 13.27
C ILE A 4 -15.75 6.32 12.82
N LYS A 5 -14.66 6.18 13.54
CA LYS A 5 -13.40 6.87 13.24
C LYS A 5 -12.59 6.08 12.21
N ILE A 6 -12.23 6.73 11.11
CA ILE A 6 -11.50 6.11 9.99
C ILE A 6 -10.22 6.90 9.71
N SER A 7 -9.11 6.19 9.55
CA SER A 7 -7.85 6.73 9.04
C SER A 7 -7.54 6.13 7.67
N ALA A 8 -7.27 6.97 6.68
CA ALA A 8 -6.91 6.56 5.33
C ALA A 8 -5.60 7.18 4.89
N VAL A 9 -4.90 6.51 3.97
CA VAL A 9 -3.63 6.98 3.44
C VAL A 9 -3.84 8.20 2.54
N SER A 10 -3.00 9.22 2.66
CA SER A 10 -3.09 10.48 1.91
C SER A 10 -2.49 10.45 0.50
N TYR A 11 -2.03 9.29 -0.01
CA TYR A 11 -1.43 9.15 -1.34
C TYR A 11 -2.46 9.11 -2.47
N THR A 12 -2.00 9.37 -3.69
CA THR A 12 -2.83 9.36 -4.91
C THR A 12 -3.59 8.05 -5.11
N ASN A 13 -3.02 6.90 -4.74
CA ASN A 13 -3.68 5.60 -4.87
C ASN A 13 -4.94 5.44 -3.99
N THR A 14 -5.11 6.24 -2.96
CA THR A 14 -6.28 6.22 -2.07
C THR A 14 -7.40 7.15 -2.54
N LYS A 15 -7.10 8.12 -3.41
CA LYS A 15 -8.07 9.13 -3.85
C LYS A 15 -9.39 8.57 -4.38
N PRO A 16 -9.43 7.46 -5.15
CA PRO A 16 -10.70 6.87 -5.55
C PRO A 16 -11.56 6.46 -4.36
N PHE A 17 -10.98 5.88 -3.32
CA PHE A 17 -11.72 5.51 -2.12
C PHE A 17 -12.27 6.73 -1.38
N ILE A 18 -11.42 7.76 -1.21
CA ILE A 18 -11.82 9.01 -0.54
C ILE A 18 -12.95 9.68 -1.31
N TYR A 19 -12.84 9.78 -2.63
CA TYR A 19 -13.91 10.31 -3.46
C TYR A 19 -15.25 9.60 -3.23
N GLY A 20 -15.23 8.27 -3.19
CA GLY A 20 -16.42 7.48 -2.94
C GLY A 20 -17.03 7.73 -1.55
N ILE A 21 -16.21 7.82 -0.52
CA ILE A 21 -16.64 8.12 0.85
C ILE A 21 -17.26 9.52 0.93
N GLU A 22 -16.59 10.53 0.37
CA GLU A 22 -17.02 11.94 0.40
C GLU A 22 -18.32 12.19 -0.38
N HIS A 23 -18.61 11.36 -1.39
CA HIS A 23 -19.83 11.45 -2.20
C HIS A 23 -20.90 10.43 -1.78
N SER A 24 -20.85 9.95 -0.55
CA SER A 24 -21.80 8.99 0.01
C SER A 24 -22.44 9.50 1.32
N ALA A 25 -23.55 8.90 1.71
CA ALA A 25 -24.21 9.18 3.00
C ALA A 25 -23.35 8.74 4.21
N LEU A 26 -22.25 8.04 4.00
CA LEU A 26 -21.34 7.63 5.08
C LEU A 26 -20.63 8.80 5.73
N LEU A 27 -20.41 9.91 5.03
CA LEU A 27 -19.66 11.06 5.53
C LEU A 27 -20.30 11.61 6.83
N ASP A 28 -21.62 11.53 6.96
CA ASP A 28 -22.34 11.94 8.16
C ASP A 28 -22.14 10.98 9.35
N GLN A 29 -21.75 9.73 9.07
CA GLN A 29 -21.62 8.64 10.06
C GLN A 29 -20.18 8.42 10.52
N ILE A 30 -19.21 9.08 9.91
CA ILE A 30 -17.78 8.86 10.15
C ILE A 30 -17.02 10.13 10.53
N ASP A 31 -15.88 9.92 11.19
CA ASP A 31 -14.82 10.90 11.34
C ASP A 31 -13.61 10.40 10.55
N LEU A 32 -13.36 11.02 9.39
CA LEU A 32 -12.29 10.61 8.46
C LEU A 32 -11.04 11.47 8.66
N SER A 33 -9.88 10.82 8.84
CA SER A 33 -8.56 11.46 8.79
C SER A 33 -7.72 10.91 7.64
N LEU A 34 -6.88 11.77 7.04
CA LEU A 34 -5.91 11.39 6.03
C LEU A 34 -4.50 11.49 6.63
N ASP A 35 -3.78 10.39 6.58
CA ASP A 35 -2.49 10.23 7.27
C ASP A 35 -1.46 9.55 6.36
N ILE A 36 -0.19 9.55 6.75
CA ILE A 36 0.79 8.67 6.10
C ILE A 36 0.59 7.22 6.56
N PRO A 37 1.06 6.21 5.77
CA PRO A 37 0.76 4.80 6.05
C PRO A 37 1.16 4.32 7.46
N THR A 38 2.28 4.81 7.99
CA THR A 38 2.74 4.47 9.35
C THR A 38 1.83 5.01 10.43
N ASP A 39 1.28 6.21 10.23
CA ASP A 39 0.38 6.86 11.21
C ASP A 39 -1.01 6.22 11.17
N CYS A 40 -1.53 5.84 9.99
CA CYS A 40 -2.77 5.05 9.88
C CYS A 40 -2.66 3.77 10.71
N ALA A 41 -1.55 3.04 10.59
CA ALA A 41 -1.33 1.82 11.34
C ALA A 41 -1.20 2.08 12.85
N ALA A 42 -0.45 3.12 13.27
CA ALA A 42 -0.29 3.47 14.66
C ALA A 42 -1.63 3.84 15.31
N LYS A 43 -2.42 4.72 14.68
CA LYS A 43 -3.75 5.11 15.15
C LYS A 43 -4.68 3.92 15.36
N LEU A 44 -4.66 2.93 14.44
CA LEU A 44 -5.49 1.74 14.55
C LEU A 44 -5.01 0.80 15.67
N ILE A 45 -3.70 0.60 15.79
CA ILE A 45 -3.10 -0.24 16.84
C ILE A 45 -3.39 0.35 18.23
N ASP A 46 -3.27 1.68 18.37
CA ASP A 46 -3.49 2.40 19.62
C ASP A 46 -4.98 2.62 19.95
N GLY A 47 -5.92 2.17 19.11
CA GLY A 47 -7.35 2.32 19.31
C GLY A 47 -7.87 3.76 19.16
N GLN A 48 -7.11 4.65 18.51
CA GLN A 48 -7.52 6.03 18.22
C GLN A 48 -8.55 6.10 17.09
N VAL A 49 -8.52 5.13 16.18
CA VAL A 49 -9.51 4.93 15.11
C VAL A 49 -10.07 3.51 15.15
N ASP A 50 -11.21 3.31 14.52
CA ASP A 50 -11.94 2.05 14.47
C ASP A 50 -11.62 1.22 13.23
N ILE A 51 -11.39 1.92 12.12
CA ILE A 51 -11.01 1.34 10.82
C ILE A 51 -9.80 2.13 10.28
N GLY A 52 -8.85 1.42 9.68
CA GLY A 52 -7.70 2.04 9.02
C GLY A 52 -7.42 1.38 7.66
N LEU A 53 -7.06 2.19 6.65
CA LEU A 53 -6.37 1.67 5.47
C LEU A 53 -4.89 1.56 5.82
N ILE A 54 -4.47 0.38 6.27
CA ILE A 54 -3.15 0.18 6.86
C ILE A 54 -2.24 -0.69 5.99
N PRO A 55 -0.92 -0.50 6.07
CA PRO A 55 0.05 -1.43 5.47
C PRO A 55 -0.18 -2.84 5.99
N VAL A 56 -0.27 -3.83 5.09
CA VAL A 56 -0.63 -5.20 5.48
C VAL A 56 0.38 -5.86 6.43
N ALA A 57 1.63 -5.45 6.42
CA ALA A 57 2.64 -5.90 7.38
C ALA A 57 2.36 -5.44 8.84
N ALA A 58 1.44 -4.49 9.03
CA ALA A 58 1.03 -4.04 10.36
C ALA A 58 -0.15 -4.85 10.92
N ILE A 59 -0.88 -5.60 10.09
CA ILE A 59 -2.09 -6.36 10.50
C ILE A 59 -1.84 -7.25 11.73
N PRO A 60 -0.73 -8.01 11.82
CA PRO A 60 -0.49 -8.87 12.98
C PRO A 60 -0.34 -8.13 14.32
N HIS A 61 -0.14 -6.82 14.28
CA HIS A 61 0.02 -5.98 15.47
C HIS A 61 -1.27 -5.27 15.91
N VAL A 62 -2.33 -5.35 15.09
CA VAL A 62 -3.63 -4.73 15.41
C VAL A 62 -4.42 -5.66 16.32
N PRO A 63 -4.86 -5.21 17.51
CA PRO A 63 -5.73 -6.01 18.37
C PRO A 63 -7.04 -6.37 17.66
N ASN A 64 -7.46 -7.63 17.71
CA ASN A 64 -8.68 -8.13 17.08
C ASN A 64 -8.81 -7.80 15.59
N ALA A 65 -7.68 -7.74 14.88
CA ALA A 65 -7.62 -7.36 13.47
C ALA A 65 -8.61 -8.15 12.61
N ASN A 66 -9.43 -7.42 11.86
CA ASN A 66 -10.33 -7.98 10.86
C ASN A 66 -10.33 -7.14 9.60
N ILE A 67 -10.12 -7.74 8.43
CA ILE A 67 -10.24 -7.05 7.14
C ILE A 67 -11.74 -6.90 6.85
N VAL A 68 -12.20 -5.65 6.71
CA VAL A 68 -13.63 -5.32 6.68
C VAL A 68 -14.15 -4.89 5.31
N ALA A 69 -13.27 -4.73 4.30
CA ALA A 69 -13.68 -4.32 2.97
C ALA A 69 -13.32 -5.36 1.90
N ASP A 70 -14.07 -5.31 0.80
CA ASP A 70 -13.82 -6.12 -0.40
C ASP A 70 -12.74 -5.48 -1.31
N TYR A 71 -12.17 -4.36 -0.87
CA TYR A 71 -11.20 -3.57 -1.62
C TYR A 71 -9.92 -3.34 -0.83
N CYS A 72 -8.81 -3.19 -1.57
CA CYS A 72 -7.47 -2.99 -1.03
C CYS A 72 -6.66 -2.08 -1.97
N ILE A 73 -5.46 -1.69 -1.57
CA ILE A 73 -4.44 -1.19 -2.48
C ILE A 73 -3.56 -2.36 -2.87
N GLY A 74 -3.62 -2.78 -4.12
CA GLY A 74 -2.87 -3.93 -4.63
C GLY A 74 -2.42 -3.75 -6.08
N SER A 75 -1.76 -4.78 -6.63
CA SER A 75 -1.39 -4.87 -8.05
C SER A 75 -1.33 -6.32 -8.52
N VAL A 76 -1.46 -6.49 -9.84
CA VAL A 76 -1.18 -7.74 -10.54
C VAL A 76 0.07 -7.50 -11.40
N GLY A 77 1.25 -7.85 -10.88
CA GLY A 77 2.55 -7.47 -11.47
C GLY A 77 2.97 -6.05 -11.11
N ALA A 78 3.59 -5.33 -12.05
CA ALA A 78 4.16 -4.00 -11.84
C ALA A 78 3.13 -2.99 -11.33
N VAL A 79 3.49 -2.24 -10.28
CA VAL A 79 2.65 -1.19 -9.67
C VAL A 79 3.10 0.23 -10.02
N ASN A 80 4.34 0.42 -10.47
CA ASN A 80 4.95 1.71 -10.81
C ASN A 80 5.03 2.75 -9.68
N SER A 81 4.86 2.34 -8.44
CA SER A 81 4.91 3.23 -7.27
C SER A 81 5.52 2.59 -6.02
N VAL A 82 6.15 1.43 -6.14
CA VAL A 82 6.80 0.73 -5.03
C VAL A 82 8.09 0.09 -5.56
N PHE A 83 9.23 0.72 -5.28
CA PHE A 83 10.50 0.33 -5.90
C PHE A 83 11.62 0.07 -4.90
N ILE A 84 12.54 -0.80 -5.33
CA ILE A 84 13.94 -0.75 -4.91
C ILE A 84 14.69 -0.02 -6.03
N PHE A 85 15.07 1.24 -5.80
CA PHE A 85 15.96 1.98 -6.69
C PHE A 85 17.40 1.72 -6.31
N SER A 86 18.27 1.43 -7.30
CA SER A 86 19.64 1.03 -7.02
C SER A 86 20.66 1.69 -7.96
N LYS A 87 21.84 1.99 -7.41
CA LYS A 87 23.01 2.48 -8.13
C LYS A 87 23.76 1.36 -8.83
N VAL A 88 23.56 0.11 -8.39
CA VAL A 88 24.26 -1.09 -8.83
C VAL A 88 23.26 -2.21 -9.19
N PRO A 89 23.65 -3.22 -10.00
CA PRO A 89 22.80 -4.39 -10.23
C PRO A 89 22.40 -5.07 -8.91
N VAL A 90 21.25 -5.75 -8.88
CA VAL A 90 20.72 -6.40 -7.66
C VAL A 90 21.72 -7.35 -7.01
N ALA A 91 22.54 -8.04 -7.81
CA ALA A 91 23.57 -8.97 -7.34
C ALA A 91 24.74 -8.29 -6.59
N GLU A 92 24.88 -6.98 -6.74
CA GLU A 92 25.96 -6.18 -6.13
C GLU A 92 25.48 -5.32 -4.95
N ILE A 93 24.18 -5.30 -4.67
CA ILE A 93 23.62 -4.54 -3.56
C ILE A 93 24.13 -5.12 -2.23
N LYS A 94 24.76 -4.28 -1.42
CA LYS A 94 25.25 -4.61 -0.06
C LYS A 94 24.46 -3.86 1.02
N THR A 95 24.02 -2.64 0.71
CA THR A 95 23.31 -1.76 1.65
C THR A 95 22.02 -1.24 1.03
N VAL A 96 20.93 -1.31 1.80
CA VAL A 96 19.61 -0.84 1.39
C VAL A 96 19.06 0.12 2.44
N ARG A 97 18.77 1.35 2.03
CA ARG A 97 18.06 2.31 2.84
C ARG A 97 16.56 2.03 2.79
N LEU A 98 15.97 1.81 3.95
CA LEU A 98 14.53 1.56 4.10
C LEU A 98 13.74 2.87 4.07
N ASP A 99 12.49 2.78 3.64
CA ASP A 99 11.55 3.90 3.63
C ASP A 99 10.94 4.13 5.02
N SER A 100 11.00 5.35 5.55
CA SER A 100 10.45 5.70 6.86
C SER A 100 8.92 5.61 6.94
N GLN A 101 8.23 5.63 5.78
CA GLN A 101 6.76 5.68 5.71
C GLN A 101 6.09 4.34 5.41
N SER A 102 6.85 3.25 5.16
CA SER A 102 6.23 1.98 4.74
C SER A 102 6.76 0.74 5.43
N ARG A 103 5.93 0.15 6.28
CA ARG A 103 6.22 -1.16 6.87
C ARG A 103 6.11 -2.28 5.84
N THR A 104 5.07 -2.28 5.01
CA THR A 104 4.86 -3.33 4.00
C THR A 104 5.98 -3.37 2.99
N SER A 105 6.33 -2.23 2.38
CA SER A 105 7.33 -2.20 1.31
C SER A 105 8.73 -2.49 1.81
N ASN A 106 9.07 -2.07 3.04
CA ASN A 106 10.33 -2.45 3.66
C ASN A 106 10.43 -3.97 3.89
N ASN A 107 9.35 -4.61 4.37
CA ASN A 107 9.33 -6.05 4.53
C ASN A 107 9.30 -6.78 3.18
N LEU A 108 8.59 -6.24 2.18
CA LEU A 108 8.59 -6.80 0.83
C LEU A 108 9.99 -6.75 0.21
N ALA A 109 10.71 -5.63 0.33
CA ALA A 109 12.10 -5.52 -0.11
C ALA A 109 13.00 -6.56 0.57
N LYS A 110 12.87 -6.75 1.90
CA LYS A 110 13.62 -7.77 2.64
C LYS A 110 13.29 -9.18 2.16
N VAL A 111 12.01 -9.49 1.94
CA VAL A 111 11.56 -10.79 1.43
C VAL A 111 12.13 -11.04 0.04
N LEU A 112 12.00 -10.07 -0.88
CA LEU A 112 12.50 -10.21 -2.25
C LEU A 112 14.02 -10.36 -2.27
N LEU A 113 14.76 -9.52 -1.57
CA LEU A 113 16.22 -9.60 -1.52
C LEU A 113 16.68 -10.94 -0.97
N LYS A 114 16.10 -11.41 0.16
CA LYS A 114 16.51 -12.66 0.81
C LYS A 114 16.08 -13.91 0.05
N PHE A 115 14.79 -13.99 -0.37
CA PHE A 115 14.23 -15.26 -0.86
C PHE A 115 14.14 -15.34 -2.38
N HIS A 116 13.95 -14.24 -3.09
CA HIS A 116 13.89 -14.18 -4.54
C HIS A 116 15.28 -13.97 -5.16
N PHE A 117 15.91 -12.85 -4.84
CA PHE A 117 17.25 -12.50 -5.37
C PHE A 117 18.38 -13.21 -4.64
N LYS A 118 18.13 -13.81 -3.47
CA LYS A 118 19.11 -14.54 -2.63
C LYS A 118 20.33 -13.69 -2.28
N GLN A 119 20.10 -12.42 -1.97
CA GLN A 119 21.12 -11.46 -1.56
C GLN A 119 21.13 -11.29 -0.05
N ALA A 120 22.34 -11.28 0.52
CA ALA A 120 22.55 -10.90 1.92
C ALA A 120 22.96 -9.42 1.97
N VAL A 121 22.07 -8.56 2.47
CA VAL A 121 22.26 -7.11 2.50
C VAL A 121 22.12 -6.57 3.92
N SER A 122 22.74 -5.43 4.19
CA SER A 122 22.53 -4.64 5.40
C SER A 122 21.44 -3.60 5.16
N TYR A 123 20.60 -3.38 6.18
CA TYR A 123 19.51 -2.40 6.11
C TYR A 123 19.82 -1.21 7.02
N VAL A 124 19.57 -0.01 6.52
CA VAL A 124 19.79 1.26 7.23
C VAL A 124 18.52 2.11 7.18
N THR A 125 18.27 2.88 8.21
CA THR A 125 17.05 3.70 8.37
C THR A 125 17.34 5.20 8.45
N ASP A 126 18.56 5.56 8.85
CA ASP A 126 18.91 6.96 9.12
C ASP A 126 19.50 7.65 7.89
N GLU A 127 19.32 8.98 7.78
CA GLU A 127 19.91 9.83 6.76
C GLU A 127 21.05 10.70 7.38
N PRO A 128 22.07 11.07 6.57
CA PRO A 128 22.33 10.67 5.18
C PRO A 128 23.27 9.46 5.11
N ILE A 129 22.80 8.34 4.57
CA ILE A 129 23.64 7.18 4.34
C ILE A 129 23.77 6.98 2.82
N ASP A 130 24.99 6.85 2.35
CA ASP A 130 25.28 6.47 0.98
C ASP A 130 25.05 4.96 0.78
N ALA A 131 23.78 4.57 0.64
CA ALA A 131 23.40 3.20 0.40
C ALA A 131 23.44 2.86 -1.11
N ASP A 132 23.70 1.59 -1.45
CA ASP A 132 23.67 1.09 -2.82
C ASP A 132 22.27 1.17 -3.42
N ALA A 133 21.25 0.93 -2.58
CA ALA A 133 19.85 0.99 -2.99
C ALA A 133 18.97 1.66 -1.92
N ILE A 134 17.81 2.14 -2.38
CA ILE A 134 16.77 2.73 -1.52
C ILE A 134 15.41 2.11 -1.81
N VAL A 135 14.62 1.88 -0.78
CA VAL A 135 13.19 1.61 -0.90
C VAL A 135 12.46 2.94 -0.96
N LEU A 136 11.57 3.13 -1.93
CA LEU A 136 10.74 4.32 -2.05
C LEU A 136 9.34 3.95 -2.51
N ILE A 137 8.32 4.66 -1.96
CA ILE A 137 6.92 4.34 -2.23
C ILE A 137 6.06 5.56 -2.55
N GLY A 138 4.91 5.25 -3.15
CA GLY A 138 3.81 6.17 -3.40
C GLY A 138 4.21 7.32 -4.30
N ASP A 139 3.57 8.47 -4.11
CA ASP A 139 3.73 9.65 -4.95
C ASP A 139 5.19 10.13 -5.06
N ARG A 140 6.04 9.79 -4.08
CA ARG A 140 7.48 10.11 -4.08
C ARG A 140 8.28 9.34 -5.13
N THR A 141 7.70 8.31 -5.75
CA THR A 141 8.35 7.55 -6.83
C THR A 141 8.03 8.10 -8.22
N PHE A 142 7.00 8.96 -8.33
CA PHE A 142 6.50 9.42 -9.60
C PHE A 142 7.56 10.17 -10.41
N GLY A 143 7.79 9.71 -11.64
CA GLY A 143 8.79 10.27 -12.55
C GLY A 143 10.26 9.96 -12.19
N ARG A 144 10.52 9.15 -11.15
CA ARG A 144 11.88 8.93 -10.64
C ARG A 144 12.58 7.67 -11.15
N ARG A 145 11.93 6.91 -12.04
CA ARG A 145 12.51 5.65 -12.54
C ARG A 145 13.86 5.88 -13.22
N ASP A 146 13.99 6.96 -13.96
CA ASP A 146 15.20 7.29 -14.72
C ASP A 146 16.29 8.00 -13.90
N ASP A 147 15.99 8.33 -12.62
CA ASP A 147 17.00 8.90 -11.69
C ASP A 147 18.05 7.85 -11.26
N PHE A 148 17.78 6.57 -11.48
CA PHE A 148 18.60 5.46 -11.02
C PHE A 148 18.95 4.52 -12.17
N PRO A 149 20.19 3.99 -12.22
CA PRO A 149 20.58 2.99 -13.21
C PRO A 149 19.72 1.73 -13.18
N PHE A 150 19.21 1.35 -12.00
CA PHE A 150 18.39 0.17 -11.80
C PHE A 150 17.16 0.51 -10.96
N ALA A 151 15.99 0.05 -11.42
CA ALA A 151 14.72 0.22 -10.75
C ALA A 151 13.97 -1.11 -10.76
N TYR A 152 13.81 -1.72 -9.59
CA TYR A 152 13.09 -2.98 -9.42
C TYR A 152 11.70 -2.67 -8.86
N ASP A 153 10.66 -2.86 -9.69
CA ASP A 153 9.27 -2.73 -9.24
C ASP A 153 8.93 -3.93 -8.37
N MET A 154 8.63 -3.69 -7.10
CA MET A 154 8.45 -4.78 -6.15
C MET A 154 7.16 -5.58 -6.37
N GLY A 155 6.15 -5.01 -7.03
CA GLY A 155 4.96 -5.77 -7.44
C GLY A 155 5.26 -6.76 -8.57
N GLU A 156 6.05 -6.32 -9.55
CA GLU A 156 6.53 -7.18 -10.64
C GLU A 156 7.43 -8.31 -10.10
N GLU A 157 8.38 -7.97 -9.24
CA GLU A 157 9.29 -8.94 -8.65
C GLU A 157 8.59 -9.95 -7.73
N TRP A 158 7.55 -9.51 -7.01
CA TRP A 158 6.71 -10.44 -6.25
C TRP A 158 5.94 -11.41 -7.16
N MET A 159 5.38 -10.91 -8.27
CA MET A 159 4.71 -11.74 -9.26
C MET A 159 5.69 -12.74 -9.91
N ASN A 160 6.90 -12.29 -10.27
CA ASN A 160 7.95 -13.17 -10.82
C ASN A 160 8.36 -14.26 -9.83
N PHE A 161 8.39 -13.93 -8.53
CA PHE A 161 8.81 -14.86 -7.48
C PHE A 161 7.73 -15.89 -7.13
N THR A 162 6.44 -15.46 -7.06
CA THR A 162 5.37 -16.26 -6.46
C THR A 162 4.27 -16.67 -7.43
N GLY A 163 4.13 -15.97 -8.55
CA GLY A 163 2.99 -16.11 -9.47
C GLY A 163 1.67 -15.51 -8.93
N LEU A 164 1.73 -14.77 -7.80
CA LEU A 164 0.56 -14.20 -7.15
C LEU A 164 0.53 -12.67 -7.22
N PRO A 165 -0.66 -12.02 -7.23
CA PRO A 165 -0.78 -10.58 -7.07
C PRO A 165 -0.26 -10.12 -5.70
N PHE A 166 -0.15 -8.81 -5.48
CA PHE A 166 0.28 -8.28 -4.19
C PHE A 166 -0.74 -7.34 -3.56
N VAL A 167 -0.77 -7.30 -2.21
CA VAL A 167 -1.58 -6.37 -1.42
C VAL A 167 -0.64 -5.50 -0.58
N TYR A 168 -0.70 -4.18 -0.79
CA TYR A 168 0.12 -3.21 -0.06
C TYR A 168 -0.55 -2.71 1.20
N ALA A 169 -1.85 -2.39 1.09
CA ALA A 169 -2.67 -1.92 2.20
C ALA A 169 -4.10 -2.50 2.12
N ALA A 170 -4.72 -2.70 3.27
CA ALA A 170 -6.09 -3.20 3.38
C ALA A 170 -6.87 -2.39 4.43
N TRP A 171 -8.19 -2.36 4.29
CA TRP A 171 -9.10 -1.79 5.27
C TRP A 171 -9.29 -2.76 6.44
N VAL A 172 -8.76 -2.40 7.59
CA VAL A 172 -8.73 -3.24 8.79
C VAL A 172 -9.45 -2.53 9.92
N ALA A 173 -10.26 -3.27 10.66
CA ALA A 173 -10.86 -2.83 11.92
C ALA A 173 -10.18 -3.52 13.12
N ASN A 174 -10.16 -2.83 14.28
CA ASN A 174 -9.68 -3.36 15.56
C ASN A 174 -10.80 -3.84 16.47
N LYS A 175 -12.04 -3.80 15.99
CA LYS A 175 -13.26 -4.25 16.69
C LYS A 175 -14.32 -4.70 15.69
N ALA A 176 -15.40 -5.29 16.19
CA ALA A 176 -16.57 -5.61 15.38
C ALA A 176 -17.23 -4.32 14.86
N ILE A 177 -17.49 -4.27 13.56
CA ILE A 177 -18.18 -3.18 12.87
C ILE A 177 -19.55 -3.71 12.42
N PRO A 178 -20.64 -2.93 12.58
CA PRO A 178 -21.96 -3.36 12.15
C PRO A 178 -22.01 -3.71 10.65
N GLN A 179 -22.63 -4.83 10.28
CA GLN A 179 -22.65 -5.32 8.90
C GLN A 179 -23.32 -4.32 7.93
N GLY A 180 -24.36 -3.59 8.39
CA GLY A 180 -24.97 -2.53 7.58
C GLY A 180 -23.96 -1.46 7.18
N PHE A 181 -23.14 -1.00 8.14
CA PHE A 181 -22.09 -0.03 7.86
C PHE A 181 -21.04 -0.61 6.87
N ILE A 182 -20.62 -1.87 7.04
CA ILE A 182 -19.66 -2.51 6.12
C ILE A 182 -20.21 -2.56 4.69
N ASN A 183 -21.51 -2.86 4.54
CA ASN A 183 -22.14 -2.88 3.23
C ASN A 183 -22.15 -1.50 2.57
N ASP A 184 -22.53 -0.46 3.32
CA ASP A 184 -22.54 0.92 2.83
C ASP A 184 -21.11 1.40 2.52
N PHE A 185 -20.14 1.00 3.34
CA PHE A 185 -18.73 1.30 3.14
C PHE A 185 -18.19 0.69 1.84
N ASN A 186 -18.46 -0.59 1.59
CA ASN A 186 -18.09 -1.25 0.33
C ASN A 186 -18.77 -0.61 -0.89
N GLN A 187 -20.03 -0.19 -0.78
CA GLN A 187 -20.71 0.54 -1.86
C GLN A 187 -20.05 1.88 -2.15
N ALA A 188 -19.67 2.64 -1.12
CA ALA A 188 -18.95 3.90 -1.28
C ALA A 188 -17.59 3.69 -1.96
N LEU A 189 -16.81 2.69 -1.53
CA LEU A 189 -15.53 2.37 -2.16
C LEU A 189 -15.71 1.97 -3.64
N ALA A 190 -16.70 1.12 -3.95
CA ALA A 190 -17.04 0.70 -5.31
C ALA A 190 -17.42 1.90 -6.18
N PHE A 191 -18.24 2.81 -5.64
CA PHE A 191 -18.62 4.03 -6.34
C PHE A 191 -17.39 4.88 -6.71
N GLY A 192 -16.50 5.13 -5.75
CA GLY A 192 -15.28 5.90 -6.00
C GLY A 192 -14.39 5.24 -7.06
N LEU A 193 -14.24 3.91 -7.02
CA LEU A 193 -13.50 3.17 -8.04
C LEU A 193 -14.13 3.29 -9.43
N SER A 194 -15.45 3.36 -9.53
CA SER A 194 -16.15 3.57 -10.82
C SER A 194 -15.91 4.96 -11.40
N LYS A 195 -15.50 5.94 -10.57
CA LYS A 195 -15.29 7.35 -10.92
C LYS A 195 -13.83 7.72 -11.19
N ARG A 196 -12.92 6.73 -11.25
CA ARG A 196 -11.47 6.99 -11.45
C ARG A 196 -11.16 7.86 -12.68
N LYS A 197 -11.88 7.68 -13.80
CA LYS A 197 -11.68 8.50 -15.01
C LYS A 197 -12.10 9.96 -14.80
N GLU A 198 -13.18 10.18 -14.06
CA GLU A 198 -13.65 11.53 -13.72
C GLU A 198 -12.66 12.19 -12.75
N LEU A 199 -12.22 11.44 -11.73
CA LEU A 199 -11.23 11.91 -10.75
C LEU A 199 -9.90 12.33 -11.40
N LEU A 200 -9.46 11.65 -12.47
CA LEU A 200 -8.25 12.01 -13.21
C LEU A 200 -8.29 13.42 -13.80
N LEU A 201 -9.49 13.97 -14.11
CA LEU A 201 -9.63 15.32 -14.65
C LEU A 201 -9.28 16.41 -13.62
N ASP A 202 -9.42 16.09 -12.33
CA ASP A 202 -9.15 17.00 -11.22
C ASP A 202 -7.74 16.84 -10.65
N LEU A 203 -6.99 15.82 -11.10
CA LEU A 203 -5.63 15.59 -10.64
C LEU A 203 -4.60 16.41 -11.45
N PRO A 204 -3.51 16.85 -10.81
CA PRO A 204 -2.46 17.56 -11.52
C PRO A 204 -1.80 16.62 -12.54
N LYS A 205 -1.53 17.15 -13.75
CA LYS A 205 -0.73 16.45 -14.73
C LYS A 205 0.73 16.41 -14.24
N LEU A 206 1.35 15.26 -14.36
CA LEU A 206 2.76 15.05 -14.05
C LEU A 206 3.53 14.83 -15.36
N ASP A 207 4.59 15.60 -15.61
CA ASP A 207 5.31 15.55 -16.87
C ASP A 207 6.00 14.19 -17.15
N ASN A 208 6.44 13.51 -16.08
CA ASN A 208 7.22 12.27 -16.18
C ASN A 208 6.51 11.05 -15.58
N PHE A 209 5.17 11.11 -15.40
CA PHE A 209 4.43 9.99 -14.83
C PHE A 209 3.00 9.94 -15.36
N ASP A 210 2.61 8.79 -15.88
CA ASP A 210 1.26 8.53 -16.40
C ASP A 210 0.31 8.14 -15.27
N LEU A 211 -0.42 9.15 -14.73
CA LEU A 211 -1.42 8.94 -13.68
C LEU A 211 -2.63 8.13 -14.16
N GLU A 212 -2.97 8.21 -15.45
CA GLU A 212 -4.08 7.44 -16.02
C GLU A 212 -3.73 5.96 -16.04
N ASP A 213 -2.56 5.60 -16.60
CA ASP A 213 -2.09 4.21 -16.59
C ASP A 213 -1.97 3.69 -15.15
N TYR A 214 -1.45 4.50 -14.24
CA TYR A 214 -1.31 4.14 -12.84
C TYR A 214 -2.63 3.79 -12.15
N LEU A 215 -3.62 4.71 -12.20
CA LEU A 215 -4.89 4.54 -11.49
C LEU A 215 -5.85 3.56 -12.17
N LEU A 216 -5.74 3.37 -13.49
CA LEU A 216 -6.66 2.51 -14.24
C LEU A 216 -6.10 1.10 -14.49
N HIS A 217 -4.76 0.94 -14.61
CA HIS A 217 -4.16 -0.30 -15.10
C HIS A 217 -3.07 -0.90 -14.20
N LYS A 218 -2.35 -0.09 -13.41
CA LYS A 218 -1.31 -0.63 -12.51
C LYS A 218 -1.87 -1.00 -11.15
N LEU A 219 -2.75 -0.16 -10.60
CA LEU A 219 -3.43 -0.48 -9.35
C LEU A 219 -4.60 -1.45 -9.60
N ASP A 220 -4.68 -2.45 -8.74
CA ASP A 220 -5.79 -3.40 -8.69
C ASP A 220 -6.39 -3.39 -7.29
N PHE A 221 -7.65 -2.97 -7.20
CA PHE A 221 -8.29 -2.61 -5.95
C PHE A 221 -9.15 -3.71 -5.34
N GLU A 222 -9.61 -4.70 -6.11
CA GLU A 222 -10.43 -5.78 -5.59
C GLU A 222 -9.59 -6.72 -4.71
N LEU A 223 -10.09 -7.07 -3.53
CA LEU A 223 -9.43 -8.02 -2.62
C LEU A 223 -9.87 -9.46 -2.93
N THR A 224 -9.38 -9.98 -4.04
CA THR A 224 -9.70 -11.32 -4.54
C THR A 224 -9.14 -12.44 -3.65
N ASP A 225 -9.62 -13.67 -3.84
CA ASP A 225 -9.09 -14.85 -3.12
C ASP A 225 -7.58 -15.05 -3.37
N LYS A 226 -7.10 -14.80 -4.61
CA LYS A 226 -5.67 -14.85 -4.92
C LYS A 226 -4.87 -13.81 -4.15
N LYS A 227 -5.42 -12.63 -3.93
CA LYS A 227 -4.78 -11.61 -3.09
C LYS A 227 -4.80 -11.97 -1.61
N ARG A 228 -5.84 -12.62 -1.13
CA ARG A 228 -5.89 -13.15 0.25
C ARG A 228 -4.84 -14.25 0.44
N GLU A 229 -4.68 -15.15 -0.53
CA GLU A 229 -3.61 -16.15 -0.56
C GLU A 229 -2.22 -15.49 -0.54
N ALA A 230 -2.00 -14.50 -1.42
CA ALA A 230 -0.76 -13.73 -1.50
C ALA A 230 -0.43 -13.03 -0.18
N LEU A 231 -1.44 -12.44 0.47
CA LEU A 231 -1.30 -11.78 1.77
C LEU A 231 -0.84 -12.78 2.85
N ALA A 232 -1.48 -13.95 2.93
CA ALA A 232 -1.10 -15.00 3.88
C ALA A 232 0.32 -15.50 3.62
N LEU A 233 0.70 -15.70 2.35
CA LEU A 233 2.04 -16.08 1.94
C LEU A 233 3.07 -15.02 2.34
N PHE A 234 2.79 -13.74 2.05
CA PHE A 234 3.68 -12.63 2.41
C PHE A 234 3.93 -12.54 3.91
N LEU A 235 2.87 -12.61 4.72
CA LEU A 235 3.01 -12.62 6.19
C LEU A 235 3.82 -13.82 6.68
N SER A 236 3.70 -14.98 6.03
CA SER A 236 4.52 -16.15 6.33
C SER A 236 6.01 -15.95 6.03
N TYR A 237 6.34 -15.19 4.98
CA TYR A 237 7.72 -14.82 4.67
C TYR A 237 8.28 -13.79 5.64
N ILE A 238 7.48 -12.82 6.08
CA ILE A 238 7.90 -11.86 7.11
C ILE A 238 8.31 -12.60 8.39
N ALA A 239 7.56 -13.61 8.80
CA ALA A 239 7.87 -14.40 9.99
C ALA A 239 9.20 -15.20 9.89
N LYS A 240 9.81 -15.30 8.71
CA LYS A 240 11.09 -15.98 8.45
C LYS A 240 12.25 -15.00 8.22
N LEU A 241 12.00 -13.68 8.29
CA LEU A 241 13.06 -12.65 8.18
C LEU A 241 13.93 -12.63 9.43
#